data_d5c8878099644fd4478020dec3e72552
#
_entry.id   d5c8878099644fd4478020dec3e72552
#
_cell.length_a   1.000
_cell.length_b   1.000
_cell.length_c   1.000
_cell.angle_alpha   90.00
_cell.angle_beta   90.00
_cell.angle_gamma   90.00
#
_symmetry.space_group_name_H-M   'P 1'
#
loop_
_entity.id
_entity.type
_entity.pdbx_description
1 polymer ?
#
loop_
_entity_poly.entity_id
_entity_poly.type
_entity_poly.pdbx_seq_one_letter_code
_entity_poly.pdbx_strand_id
1 'polypeptide(L)'
;QVEMGEQGPRMLHIVTKVGRITPVAFAAPRKPGQWAESVEEIKEGMSRDGLTVTTEPGPWGAEVVGKNDNGQIRVIGADGPRWMLRMTLAAPAGMEADLADMAREVAARTFVYRGEDPILAGNALPVIMPEQLVEQVRQAMDQRQQEQQAAANAQDHPENGVGGPDPAAEAEAEQHLRDLGGTPQQGENGSSPQNPDEGSAPNSKN
;
A
#
# COMPACT_ATOMS: atom_id res chain seq x y z
N GLN A 1 12.04 -1.62 3.12
CA GLN A 1 10.78 -1.90 3.82
C GLN A 1 10.64 -3.39 4.03
N VAL A 2 10.21 -3.81 5.21
CA VAL A 2 10.00 -5.22 5.56
C VAL A 2 8.50 -5.43 5.77
N GLU A 3 7.96 -6.45 5.12
CA GLU A 3 6.61 -6.93 5.37
C GLU A 3 6.67 -7.97 6.49
N MET A 4 5.89 -7.74 7.56
CA MET A 4 5.82 -8.64 8.72
C MET A 4 4.62 -9.56 8.58
N GLY A 5 4.83 -10.86 8.79
CA GLY A 5 3.78 -11.86 8.94
C GLY A 5 3.58 -12.24 10.41
N GLU A 6 2.67 -13.16 10.68
CA GLU A 6 2.38 -13.64 12.04
C GLU A 6 3.58 -14.27 12.76
N GLN A 7 4.51 -14.85 12.00
CA GLN A 7 5.69 -15.57 12.53
C GLN A 7 7.01 -14.80 12.32
N GLY A 8 6.97 -13.51 11.96
CA GLY A 8 8.15 -12.70 11.73
C GLY A 8 8.23 -12.08 10.32
N PRO A 9 9.43 -11.66 9.88
CA PRO A 9 9.60 -11.03 8.58
C PRO A 9 9.26 -11.99 7.44
N ARG A 10 8.27 -11.62 6.63
CA ARG A 10 7.75 -12.42 5.52
C ARG A 10 8.41 -12.06 4.19
N MET A 11 8.56 -10.76 3.94
CA MET A 11 9.06 -10.27 2.66
C MET A 11 9.85 -8.98 2.84
N LEU A 12 10.92 -8.86 2.06
CA LEU A 12 11.77 -7.68 2.01
C LEU A 12 11.48 -6.89 0.73
N HIS A 13 11.26 -5.59 0.86
CA HIS A 13 11.12 -4.68 -0.26
C HIS A 13 12.23 -3.62 -0.22
N ILE A 14 12.96 -3.51 -1.31
CA ILE A 14 13.93 -2.43 -1.54
C ILE A 14 13.20 -1.35 -2.32
N VAL A 15 12.85 -0.27 -1.63
CA VAL A 15 12.14 0.87 -2.23
C VAL A 15 13.18 1.89 -2.68
N THR A 16 13.13 2.28 -3.94
CA THR A 16 14.05 3.23 -4.57
C THR A 16 13.27 4.39 -5.19
N LYS A 17 13.98 5.38 -5.70
CA LYS A 17 13.35 6.51 -6.44
C LYS A 17 12.77 6.08 -7.80
N VAL A 18 13.27 4.98 -8.36
CA VAL A 18 12.89 4.47 -9.70
C VAL A 18 11.95 3.26 -9.63
N GLY A 19 11.55 2.84 -8.44
CA GLY A 19 10.62 1.74 -8.24
C GLY A 19 10.97 0.84 -7.05
N ARG A 20 10.39 -0.35 -7.04
CA ARG A 20 10.53 -1.33 -5.95
C ARG A 20 11.11 -2.63 -6.46
N ILE A 21 12.06 -3.18 -5.72
CA ILE A 21 12.66 -4.51 -5.95
C ILE A 21 12.27 -5.41 -4.77
N THR A 22 11.75 -6.59 -5.05
CA THR A 22 11.36 -7.57 -4.06
C THR A 22 12.15 -8.86 -4.30
N PRO A 23 13.26 -9.08 -3.58
CA PRO A 23 14.03 -10.32 -3.65
C PRO A 23 13.35 -11.41 -2.81
N VAL A 24 13.25 -12.61 -3.38
CA VAL A 24 12.80 -13.82 -2.68
C VAL A 24 13.71 -14.97 -3.11
N ALA A 25 14.28 -15.67 -2.15
CA ALA A 25 15.01 -16.91 -2.42
C ALA A 25 14.11 -18.12 -2.15
N PHE A 26 14.20 -19.13 -3.00
CA PHE A 26 13.42 -20.36 -2.92
C PHE A 26 14.35 -21.55 -2.77
N ALA A 27 13.91 -22.58 -2.05
CA ALA A 27 14.55 -23.86 -2.09
C ALA A 27 14.36 -24.48 -3.48
N ALA A 28 15.42 -25.04 -4.05
CA ALA A 28 15.40 -25.66 -5.37
C ALA A 28 15.92 -27.10 -5.31
N PRO A 29 15.56 -27.95 -6.29
CA PRO A 29 16.15 -29.28 -6.43
C PRO A 29 17.67 -29.23 -6.62
N ARG A 30 18.32 -30.38 -6.51
CA ARG A 30 19.76 -30.51 -6.83
C ARG A 30 20.03 -30.31 -8.33
N LYS A 31 19.05 -30.65 -9.18
CA LYS A 31 19.14 -30.45 -10.62
C LYS A 31 18.85 -28.97 -10.93
N PRO A 32 19.72 -28.29 -11.66
CA PRO A 32 19.48 -26.91 -12.07
C PRO A 32 18.33 -26.81 -13.07
N GLY A 33 17.77 -25.61 -13.24
CA GLY A 33 16.69 -25.33 -14.20
C GLY A 33 15.37 -24.90 -13.57
N GLN A 34 15.34 -24.71 -12.26
CA GLN A 34 14.16 -24.22 -11.54
C GLN A 34 13.70 -22.85 -12.07
N TRP A 35 14.64 -21.99 -12.43
CA TRP A 35 14.30 -20.69 -13.01
C TRP A 35 13.62 -20.83 -14.36
N ALA A 36 14.12 -21.69 -15.24
CA ALA A 36 13.52 -21.89 -16.55
C ALA A 36 12.08 -22.41 -16.48
N GLU A 37 11.78 -23.31 -15.53
CA GLU A 37 10.43 -23.79 -15.26
C GLU A 37 9.55 -22.65 -14.71
N SER A 38 10.07 -21.86 -13.79
CA SER A 38 9.34 -20.72 -13.20
C SER A 38 9.02 -19.60 -14.22
N VAL A 39 9.84 -19.43 -15.24
CA VAL A 39 9.58 -18.44 -16.32
C VAL A 39 8.24 -18.67 -16.99
N GLU A 40 7.90 -19.92 -17.32
CA GLU A 40 6.63 -20.22 -18.00
C GLU A 40 5.43 -19.98 -17.07
N GLU A 41 5.51 -20.40 -15.81
CA GLU A 41 4.47 -20.16 -14.81
C GLU A 41 4.23 -18.64 -14.58
N ILE A 42 5.31 -17.87 -14.49
CA ILE A 42 5.24 -16.42 -14.29
C ILE A 42 4.60 -15.74 -15.51
N LYS A 43 4.97 -16.14 -16.73
CA LYS A 43 4.38 -15.62 -17.97
C LYS A 43 2.86 -15.87 -18.02
N GLU A 44 2.43 -17.10 -17.69
CA GLU A 44 1.02 -17.45 -17.65
C GLU A 44 0.27 -16.65 -16.57
N GLY A 45 0.87 -16.48 -15.38
CA GLY A 45 0.30 -15.70 -14.30
C GLY A 45 0.10 -14.24 -14.71
N MET A 46 1.15 -13.58 -15.19
CA MET A 46 1.08 -12.18 -15.63
C MET A 46 0.10 -11.97 -16.80
N SER A 47 0.01 -12.94 -17.71
CA SER A 47 -0.95 -12.85 -18.84
C SER A 47 -2.39 -12.95 -18.35
N ARG A 48 -2.68 -13.81 -17.35
CA ARG A 48 -4.00 -13.89 -16.71
C ARG A 48 -4.37 -12.61 -15.96
N ASP A 49 -3.36 -11.91 -15.41
CA ASP A 49 -3.53 -10.62 -14.75
C ASP A 49 -3.68 -9.43 -15.74
N GLY A 50 -3.75 -9.71 -17.04
CA GLY A 50 -4.00 -8.71 -18.08
C GLY A 50 -2.77 -7.91 -18.53
N LEU A 51 -1.55 -8.37 -18.19
CA LEU A 51 -0.32 -7.75 -18.66
C LEU A 51 0.06 -8.25 -20.06
N THR A 52 0.64 -7.37 -20.86
CA THR A 52 1.34 -7.76 -22.09
C THR A 52 2.69 -8.33 -21.72
N VAL A 53 2.89 -9.64 -21.92
CA VAL A 53 4.07 -10.36 -21.43
C VAL A 53 5.05 -10.66 -22.56
N THR A 54 6.32 -10.37 -22.31
CA THR A 54 7.46 -10.72 -23.18
C THR A 54 8.58 -11.31 -22.35
N THR A 55 9.53 -11.98 -23.01
CA THR A 55 10.79 -12.42 -22.39
C THR A 55 11.96 -11.71 -23.05
N GLU A 56 12.91 -11.30 -22.25
CA GLU A 56 14.15 -10.67 -22.68
C GLU A 56 15.35 -11.47 -22.16
N PRO A 57 16.48 -11.52 -22.91
CA PRO A 57 17.68 -12.16 -22.41
C PRO A 57 18.28 -11.34 -21.26
N GLY A 58 18.70 -12.01 -20.21
CA GLY A 58 19.36 -11.40 -19.05
C GLY A 58 20.65 -12.14 -18.67
N PRO A 59 21.41 -11.61 -17.68
CA PRO A 59 22.69 -12.17 -17.28
C PRO A 59 22.63 -13.62 -16.74
N TRP A 60 21.50 -14.02 -16.16
CA TRP A 60 21.32 -15.34 -15.55
C TRP A 60 20.25 -16.19 -16.23
N GLY A 61 19.81 -15.80 -17.41
CA GLY A 61 18.75 -16.47 -18.15
C GLY A 61 17.69 -15.50 -18.66
N ALA A 62 16.54 -16.02 -19.09
CA ALA A 62 15.45 -15.18 -19.56
C ALA A 62 14.86 -14.35 -18.40
N GLU A 63 14.59 -13.09 -18.65
CA GLU A 63 13.82 -12.22 -17.75
C GLU A 63 12.39 -12.10 -18.28
N VAL A 64 11.39 -12.16 -17.40
CA VAL A 64 9.98 -11.99 -17.77
C VAL A 64 9.59 -10.53 -17.59
N VAL A 65 8.94 -9.95 -18.58
CA VAL A 65 8.53 -8.55 -18.61
C VAL A 65 7.04 -8.48 -18.90
N GLY A 66 6.26 -7.98 -17.94
CA GLY A 66 4.84 -7.69 -18.09
C GLY A 66 4.61 -6.18 -18.07
N LYS A 67 3.86 -5.67 -19.05
CA LYS A 67 3.56 -4.23 -19.20
C LYS A 67 2.07 -3.97 -19.19
N ASN A 68 1.69 -2.82 -18.63
CA ASN A 68 0.38 -2.22 -18.78
C ASN A 68 0.53 -0.69 -18.83
N ASP A 69 -0.59 0.03 -18.87
CA ASP A 69 -0.60 1.50 -18.96
C ASP A 69 0.00 2.20 -17.73
N ASN A 70 0.09 1.52 -16.58
CA ASN A 70 0.58 2.08 -15.33
C ASN A 70 2.08 1.87 -15.10
N GLY A 71 2.72 0.99 -15.86
CA GLY A 71 4.14 0.68 -15.73
C GLY A 71 4.51 -0.74 -16.10
N GLN A 72 5.63 -1.19 -15.58
CA GLN A 72 6.21 -2.50 -15.90
C GLN A 72 6.49 -3.32 -14.65
N ILE A 73 6.17 -4.60 -14.72
CA ILE A 73 6.66 -5.62 -13.80
C ILE A 73 7.72 -6.43 -14.55
N ARG A 74 8.92 -6.53 -14.01
CA ARG A 74 9.98 -7.37 -14.53
C ARG A 74 10.37 -8.40 -13.47
N VAL A 75 10.60 -9.63 -13.88
CA VAL A 75 11.09 -10.68 -12.97
C VAL A 75 12.41 -11.21 -13.51
N ILE A 76 13.42 -11.12 -12.65
CA ILE A 76 14.78 -11.63 -12.88
C ILE A 76 14.97 -12.83 -11.97
N GLY A 77 15.51 -13.93 -12.47
CA GLY A 77 15.83 -15.10 -11.68
C GLY A 77 17.24 -15.60 -11.92
N ALA A 78 17.78 -16.27 -10.91
CA ALA A 78 19.08 -16.91 -10.97
C ALA A 78 19.04 -18.24 -10.20
N ASP A 79 19.49 -19.32 -10.83
CA ASP A 79 19.66 -20.61 -10.19
C ASP A 79 21.00 -20.70 -9.47
N GLY A 80 20.98 -21.29 -8.27
CA GLY A 80 22.18 -21.65 -7.53
C GLY A 80 22.11 -23.08 -6.97
N PRO A 81 23.11 -23.48 -6.20
CA PRO A 81 23.14 -24.81 -5.59
C PRO A 81 21.98 -25.03 -4.62
N ARG A 82 20.92 -25.74 -5.02
CA ARG A 82 19.73 -26.05 -4.22
C ARG A 82 18.90 -24.81 -3.80
N TRP A 83 19.05 -23.71 -4.50
CA TRP A 83 18.23 -22.49 -4.33
C TRP A 83 18.01 -21.80 -5.68
N MET A 84 16.98 -21.00 -5.74
CA MET A 84 16.70 -20.08 -6.83
C MET A 84 16.40 -18.70 -6.22
N LEU A 85 17.07 -17.65 -6.72
CA LEU A 85 16.76 -16.26 -6.37
C LEU A 85 15.81 -15.71 -7.43
N ARG A 86 14.72 -15.08 -6.98
CA ARG A 86 13.79 -14.34 -7.82
C ARG A 86 13.69 -12.89 -7.34
N MET A 87 13.88 -11.96 -8.24
CA MET A 87 13.68 -10.54 -7.99
C MET A 87 12.51 -10.05 -8.81
N THR A 88 11.46 -9.59 -8.13
CA THR A 88 10.31 -8.95 -8.77
C THR A 88 10.48 -7.44 -8.68
N LEU A 89 10.47 -6.78 -9.84
CA LEU A 89 10.64 -5.35 -10.00
C LEU A 89 9.29 -4.73 -10.39
N ALA A 90 8.93 -3.64 -9.74
CA ALA A 90 7.78 -2.84 -10.12
C ALA A 90 8.26 -1.40 -10.41
N ALA A 91 8.26 -1.02 -11.68
CA ALA A 91 8.71 0.28 -12.16
C ALA A 91 7.53 1.10 -12.69
N PRO A 92 7.40 2.38 -12.32
CA PRO A 92 6.51 3.29 -13.02
C PRO A 92 7.02 3.52 -14.45
N ALA A 93 6.12 3.99 -15.32
CA ALA A 93 6.47 4.27 -16.71
C ALA A 93 7.65 5.27 -16.82
N GLY A 94 8.62 4.95 -17.66
CA GLY A 94 9.83 5.74 -17.91
C GLY A 94 11.01 5.47 -16.98
N MET A 95 10.86 4.60 -15.96
CA MET A 95 11.93 4.24 -15.01
C MET A 95 12.35 2.76 -15.09
N GLU A 96 11.85 2.04 -16.10
CA GLU A 96 12.00 0.59 -16.21
C GLU A 96 13.45 0.14 -16.39
N ALA A 97 14.20 0.87 -17.24
CA ALA A 97 15.59 0.55 -17.54
C ALA A 97 16.48 0.77 -16.31
N ASP A 98 16.35 1.90 -15.67
CA ASP A 98 17.13 2.26 -14.47
C ASP A 98 16.89 1.27 -13.34
N LEU A 99 15.62 0.86 -13.12
CA LEU A 99 15.29 -0.13 -12.10
C LEU A 99 15.84 -1.52 -12.45
N ALA A 100 15.81 -1.90 -13.74
CA ALA A 100 16.34 -3.19 -14.19
C ALA A 100 17.86 -3.27 -13.99
N ASP A 101 18.60 -2.22 -14.33
CA ASP A 101 20.04 -2.16 -14.16
C ASP A 101 20.43 -2.18 -12.67
N MET A 102 19.75 -1.40 -11.85
CA MET A 102 19.93 -1.43 -10.38
C MET A 102 19.65 -2.82 -9.82
N ALA A 103 18.58 -3.49 -10.26
CA ALA A 103 18.23 -4.82 -9.75
C ALA A 103 19.25 -5.88 -10.18
N ARG A 104 19.80 -5.81 -11.38
CA ARG A 104 20.89 -6.69 -11.83
C ARG A 104 22.15 -6.49 -10.99
N GLU A 105 22.48 -5.25 -10.64
CA GLU A 105 23.61 -4.97 -9.75
C GLU A 105 23.36 -5.51 -8.34
N VAL A 106 22.16 -5.33 -7.78
CA VAL A 106 21.75 -5.91 -6.49
C VAL A 106 21.82 -7.44 -6.56
N ALA A 107 21.30 -8.08 -7.61
CA ALA A 107 21.35 -9.52 -7.81
C ALA A 107 22.79 -10.04 -7.83
N ALA A 108 23.67 -9.39 -8.59
CA ALA A 108 25.08 -9.77 -8.69
C ALA A 108 25.84 -9.71 -7.36
N ARG A 109 25.37 -8.89 -6.40
CA ARG A 109 25.96 -8.74 -5.06
C ARG A 109 25.20 -9.49 -3.98
N THR A 110 24.13 -10.21 -4.33
CA THR A 110 23.30 -10.95 -3.38
C THR A 110 23.91 -12.32 -3.11
N PHE A 111 24.05 -12.68 -1.85
CA PHE A 111 24.43 -14.01 -1.43
C PHE A 111 23.21 -14.70 -0.82
N VAL A 112 22.88 -15.89 -1.33
CA VAL A 112 21.78 -16.72 -0.81
C VAL A 112 22.36 -17.76 0.14
N TYR A 113 21.98 -17.68 1.41
CA TYR A 113 22.30 -18.70 2.40
C TYR A 113 21.16 -19.71 2.44
N ARG A 114 21.40 -20.92 1.88
CA ARG A 114 20.38 -21.98 1.78
C ARG A 114 20.08 -22.62 3.14
N GLY A 115 21.07 -22.69 4.02
CA GLY A 115 20.95 -23.44 5.27
C GLY A 115 20.90 -24.97 5.07
N GLU A 116 20.79 -25.69 6.19
CA GLU A 116 20.73 -27.16 6.24
C GLU A 116 19.32 -27.70 6.46
N ASP A 117 18.39 -26.83 6.86
CA ASP A 117 17.02 -27.22 7.16
C ASP A 117 16.32 -27.87 5.95
N PRO A 118 15.49 -28.91 6.20
CA PRO A 118 14.75 -29.59 5.15
C PRO A 118 13.56 -28.73 4.67
N ILE A 119 13.81 -27.86 3.70
CA ILE A 119 12.79 -27.04 3.05
C ILE A 119 12.48 -27.66 1.69
N LEU A 120 11.20 -27.89 1.41
CA LEU A 120 10.74 -28.45 0.14
C LEU A 120 11.07 -27.50 -1.02
N ALA A 121 11.44 -28.06 -2.16
CA ALA A 121 11.67 -27.31 -3.38
C ALA A 121 10.42 -26.49 -3.77
N GLY A 122 10.62 -25.27 -4.22
CA GLY A 122 9.56 -24.32 -4.53
C GLY A 122 9.08 -23.45 -3.35
N ASN A 123 9.43 -23.83 -2.10
CA ASN A 123 9.10 -22.99 -0.95
C ASN A 123 10.12 -21.87 -0.76
N ALA A 124 9.64 -20.71 -0.34
CA ALA A 124 10.50 -19.59 -0.01
C ALA A 124 11.40 -19.90 1.20
N LEU A 125 12.65 -19.48 1.12
CA LEU A 125 13.57 -19.51 2.24
C LEU A 125 13.18 -18.44 3.26
N PRO A 126 13.33 -18.70 4.57
CA PRO A 126 13.00 -17.71 5.60
C PRO A 126 13.91 -16.48 5.48
N VAL A 127 13.35 -15.31 5.72
CA VAL A 127 14.11 -14.07 5.81
C VAL A 127 14.65 -13.95 7.24
N ILE A 128 15.97 -13.95 7.36
CA ILE A 128 16.66 -13.73 8.65
C ILE A 128 17.22 -12.31 8.64
N MET A 129 16.78 -11.51 9.58
CA MET A 129 17.31 -10.16 9.76
C MET A 129 18.36 -10.12 10.89
N PRO A 130 19.44 -9.32 10.78
CA PRO A 130 20.33 -9.04 11.89
C PRO A 130 19.55 -8.43 13.07
N GLU A 131 19.90 -8.79 14.31
CA GLU A 131 19.20 -8.34 15.52
C GLU A 131 19.06 -6.81 15.60
N GLN A 132 20.09 -6.07 15.22
CA GLN A 132 20.05 -4.60 15.17
C GLN A 132 18.95 -4.07 14.24
N LEU A 133 18.71 -4.74 13.11
CA LEU A 133 17.68 -4.34 12.17
C LEU A 133 16.28 -4.73 12.69
N VAL A 134 16.16 -5.86 13.38
CA VAL A 134 14.92 -6.28 14.05
C VAL A 134 14.50 -5.23 15.08
N GLU A 135 15.44 -4.75 15.90
CA GLU A 135 15.14 -3.71 16.89
C GLU A 135 14.72 -2.39 16.25
N GLN A 136 15.40 -1.95 15.20
CA GLN A 136 15.03 -0.73 14.46
C GLN A 136 13.63 -0.83 13.86
N VAL A 137 13.28 -1.98 13.28
CA VAL A 137 11.94 -2.22 12.70
C VAL A 137 10.89 -2.23 13.80
N ARG A 138 11.16 -2.85 14.95
CA ARG A 138 10.25 -2.86 16.10
C ARG A 138 10.00 -1.45 16.61
N GLN A 139 11.05 -0.67 16.86
CA GLN A 139 10.92 0.72 17.29
C GLN A 139 10.13 1.58 16.30
N ALA A 140 10.38 1.42 15.01
CA ALA A 140 9.64 2.15 13.98
C ALA A 140 8.15 1.74 13.90
N MET A 141 7.83 0.48 14.20
CA MET A 141 6.44 0.01 14.29
C MET A 141 5.74 0.55 15.53
N ASP A 142 6.40 0.51 16.68
CA ASP A 142 5.87 1.04 17.94
C ASP A 142 5.59 2.54 17.84
N GLN A 143 6.50 3.30 17.22
CA GLN A 143 6.28 4.72 16.96
C GLN A 143 5.07 4.99 16.06
N ARG A 144 4.90 4.23 14.98
CA ARG A 144 3.75 4.38 14.09
C ARG A 144 2.44 4.02 14.79
N GLN A 145 2.44 3.00 15.64
CA GLN A 145 1.24 2.65 16.43
C GLN A 145 0.89 3.76 17.43
N GLN A 146 1.90 4.34 18.09
CA GLN A 146 1.69 5.47 19.00
C GLN A 146 1.16 6.71 18.26
N GLU A 147 1.71 7.03 17.09
CA GLU A 147 1.24 8.13 16.26
C GLU A 147 -0.21 7.90 15.79
N GLN A 148 -0.56 6.67 15.38
CA GLN A 148 -1.92 6.34 14.98
C GLN A 148 -2.91 6.40 16.15
N GLN A 149 -2.50 5.93 17.35
CA GLN A 149 -3.33 6.03 18.55
C GLN A 149 -3.48 7.48 19.00
N ALA A 150 -2.43 8.28 18.92
CA ALA A 150 -2.49 9.72 19.23
C ALA A 150 -3.41 10.47 18.25
N ALA A 151 -3.34 10.15 16.96
CA ALA A 151 -4.22 10.73 15.95
C ALA A 151 -5.68 10.28 16.12
N ALA A 152 -5.94 9.03 16.49
CA ALA A 152 -7.28 8.54 16.79
C ALA A 152 -7.87 9.19 18.03
N ASN A 153 -7.07 9.34 19.10
CA ASN A 153 -7.50 10.02 20.33
C ASN A 153 -7.72 11.54 20.13
N ALA A 154 -6.99 12.17 19.19
CA ALA A 154 -7.20 13.57 18.83
C ALA A 154 -8.51 13.78 18.04
N GLN A 155 -8.99 12.79 17.33
CA GLN A 155 -10.28 12.82 16.61
C GLN A 155 -11.48 12.50 17.51
N ASP A 156 -11.29 11.82 18.65
CA ASP A 156 -12.35 11.45 19.59
C ASP A 156 -12.55 12.49 20.71
N HIS A 157 -11.78 13.59 20.70
CA HIS A 157 -12.07 14.79 21.46
C HIS A 157 -12.55 15.89 20.48
N PRO A 158 -13.86 15.98 20.18
CA PRO A 158 -14.38 17.22 19.66
C PRO A 158 -14.14 18.26 20.76
N GLU A 159 -13.41 19.32 20.44
CA GLU A 159 -13.25 20.49 21.27
C GLU A 159 -14.64 20.94 21.74
N ASN A 160 -15.01 20.56 22.94
CA ASN A 160 -16.09 21.16 23.67
C ASN A 160 -15.50 22.42 24.31
N GLY A 161 -15.32 23.44 23.51
CA GLY A 161 -14.68 24.69 23.88
C GLY A 161 -15.04 25.85 22.95
N VAL A 162 -16.27 25.85 22.42
CA VAL A 162 -16.90 27.13 22.07
C VAL A 162 -17.56 27.60 23.33
N GLY A 163 -16.89 28.46 24.07
CA GLY A 163 -17.51 29.28 25.10
C GLY A 163 -18.69 30.02 24.44
N GLY A 164 -19.89 29.58 24.75
CA GLY A 164 -21.06 30.36 24.47
C GLY A 164 -20.85 31.78 25.02
N PRO A 165 -21.44 32.80 24.42
CA PRO A 165 -21.30 34.15 24.92
C PRO A 165 -21.68 34.21 26.40
N ASP A 166 -20.80 34.79 27.18
CA ASP A 166 -20.98 34.99 28.63
C ASP A 166 -22.35 35.60 28.87
N PRO A 167 -23.27 34.94 29.63
CA PRO A 167 -24.58 35.51 29.88
C PRO A 167 -24.54 36.90 30.55
N ALA A 168 -23.42 37.26 31.17
CA ALA A 168 -23.18 38.62 31.69
C ALA A 168 -22.95 39.64 30.54
N ALA A 169 -22.28 39.22 29.47
CA ALA A 169 -22.05 40.09 28.32
C ALA A 169 -23.32 40.30 27.47
N GLU A 170 -24.19 39.29 27.38
CA GLU A 170 -25.52 39.46 26.74
C GLU A 170 -26.44 40.39 27.56
N ALA A 171 -26.43 40.32 28.89
CA ALA A 171 -27.21 41.19 29.76
C ALA A 171 -26.73 42.65 29.67
N GLU A 172 -25.41 42.89 29.55
CA GLU A 172 -24.88 44.24 29.38
C GLU A 172 -25.17 44.81 27.96
N ALA A 173 -25.18 43.96 26.93
CA ALA A 173 -25.54 44.35 25.58
C ALA A 173 -27.04 44.71 25.45
N GLU A 174 -27.93 43.97 26.10
CA GLU A 174 -29.37 44.28 26.16
C GLU A 174 -29.67 45.56 26.94
N GLN A 175 -28.96 45.82 28.04
CA GLN A 175 -29.09 47.08 28.76
C GLN A 175 -28.64 48.27 27.93
N HIS A 176 -27.56 48.11 27.20
CA HIS A 176 -27.04 49.19 26.34
C HIS A 176 -27.95 49.47 25.14
N LEU A 177 -28.65 48.46 24.62
CA LEU A 177 -29.65 48.62 23.56
C LEU A 177 -30.94 49.29 24.06
N ARG A 178 -31.36 49.05 25.31
CA ARG A 178 -32.52 49.75 25.93
C ARG A 178 -32.23 51.22 26.20
N ASP A 179 -31.00 51.54 26.58
CA ASP A 179 -30.60 52.90 26.88
C ASP A 179 -30.47 53.77 25.59
N LEU A 180 -30.32 53.16 24.43
CA LEU A 180 -30.25 53.82 23.12
C LEU A 180 -31.62 53.95 22.41
N GLY A 181 -32.74 53.53 23.05
CA GLY A 181 -34.10 53.82 22.60
C GLY A 181 -34.58 53.01 21.42
N GLY A 182 -34.00 51.82 21.17
CA GLY A 182 -34.41 50.92 20.10
C GLY A 182 -35.49 49.94 20.55
N THR A 183 -36.73 50.07 20.08
CA THR A 183 -37.82 49.11 20.24
C THR A 183 -37.62 47.93 19.29
N PRO A 184 -37.73 46.66 19.75
CA PRO A 184 -37.68 45.52 18.86
C PRO A 184 -38.98 45.40 18.07
N GLN A 185 -38.89 45.47 16.76
CA GLN A 185 -39.98 45.11 15.85
C GLN A 185 -40.13 43.58 15.78
N GLN A 186 -41.24 43.10 16.34
CA GLN A 186 -41.74 41.75 16.08
C GLN A 186 -42.19 41.68 14.61
N GLY A 187 -41.55 40.81 13.86
CA GLY A 187 -41.97 40.39 12.51
C GLY A 187 -42.69 39.06 12.60
N GLU A 188 -44.01 39.14 12.44
CA GLU A 188 -44.91 37.99 12.36
C GLU A 188 -44.74 37.19 11.05
N ASN A 189 -44.73 35.88 11.20
CA ASN A 189 -45.64 34.95 10.57
C ASN A 189 -45.74 34.91 9.02
N GLY A 190 -45.59 33.77 8.47
CA GLY A 190 -46.01 33.47 7.09
C GLY A 190 -45.74 32.05 6.61
N SER A 191 -46.57 31.12 7.06
CA SER A 191 -47.27 30.11 6.29
C SER A 191 -46.50 29.23 5.29
N SER A 192 -46.50 27.96 5.56
CA SER A 192 -46.52 26.85 4.58
C SER A 192 -47.67 26.99 3.56
N PRO A 193 -47.54 26.43 2.38
CA PRO A 193 -48.50 25.40 1.97
C PRO A 193 -47.88 24.15 1.30
N GLN A 194 -48.26 23.02 1.81
CA GLN A 194 -49.06 21.92 1.19
C GLN A 194 -48.71 21.54 -0.24
N ASN A 195 -48.39 20.25 -0.30
CA ASN A 195 -48.46 19.32 -1.43
C ASN A 195 -49.90 19.20 -1.97
N PRO A 196 -50.12 18.92 -3.24
CA PRO A 196 -50.78 17.65 -3.61
C PRO A 196 -50.08 17.01 -4.84
N ASP A 197 -49.85 15.73 -4.84
CA ASP A 197 -50.69 14.56 -5.08
C ASP A 197 -50.86 14.18 -6.57
N GLU A 198 -50.73 12.87 -6.81
CA GLU A 198 -51.18 12.05 -7.96
C GLU A 198 -50.45 12.21 -9.33
N GLY A 199 -50.02 11.16 -9.95
CA GLY A 199 -50.60 9.90 -10.21
C GLY A 199 -49.83 9.11 -11.25
N SER A 200 -49.98 7.81 -11.12
CA SER A 200 -50.13 6.80 -12.16
C SER A 200 -48.92 6.37 -13.02
N ALA A 201 -48.50 5.17 -12.75
CA ALA A 201 -48.06 4.21 -13.75
C ALA A 201 -49.20 3.87 -14.73
N PRO A 202 -48.98 3.29 -15.94
CA PRO A 202 -48.64 1.87 -16.00
C PRO A 202 -47.81 1.39 -17.23
N ASN A 203 -47.11 0.26 -17.00
CA ASN A 203 -47.15 -0.97 -17.80
C ASN A 203 -46.94 -0.92 -19.33
N SER A 204 -45.96 -1.63 -19.87
CA SER A 204 -46.07 -2.79 -20.77
C SER A 204 -44.81 -3.05 -21.59
N LYS A 205 -44.33 -4.25 -21.42
CA LYS A 205 -43.99 -5.29 -22.43
C LYS A 205 -43.50 -4.83 -23.82
N ASN A 206 -42.28 -5.12 -24.16
CA ASN A 206 -41.93 -6.20 -25.10
C ASN A 206 -40.46 -6.58 -24.97
#